data_9d9d6dc54ac8018a36b40be9cf8f5fae
#
_entry.id   9d9d6dc54ac8018a36b40be9cf8f5fae
#
_cell.length_a   1.000
_cell.length_b   1.000
_cell.length_c   1.000
_cell.angle_alpha   90.00
_cell.angle_beta   90.00
_cell.angle_gamma   90.00
#
_symmetry.space_group_name_H-M   'P 1'
#
loop_
_entity.id
_entity.type
_entity.pdbx_description
1 polymer ?
#
loop_
_entity_poly.entity_id
_entity_poly.type
_entity_poly.pdbx_seq_one_letter_code
_entity_poly.pdbx_strand_id
1 'polypeptide(L)'
;AEFGYGPFSVQDYKYFVGDGAANLVKRALIKSGDTGLTHFEAAYARYKEIFQANCMYQVKPYEGITELLEELKKRGMKIAVLSNKPHHATVDVIESLFGKGYFDVVQGQVDGVPIKPDPAGVFRILDKFGLTADEVLYMGDTATDMKTGKAAGAFTVGVLWGFRNRKELEEGHADAIIAHPLELLKYCE
;
A
#
# COMPACT_ATOMS: atom_id res chain seq x y z
N ALA A 1 10.67 -14.39 17.31
CA ALA A 1 11.26 -15.56 17.95
C ALA A 1 12.72 -15.31 18.38
N GLU A 2 13.62 -14.78 17.50
CA GLU A 2 15.05 -14.55 17.81
C GLU A 2 15.27 -13.63 19.02
N PHE A 3 14.38 -12.66 19.24
CA PHE A 3 14.44 -11.72 20.38
C PHE A 3 13.52 -12.12 21.54
N GLY A 4 12.99 -13.37 21.54
CA GLY A 4 12.06 -13.83 22.57
C GLY A 4 10.64 -13.25 22.47
N TYR A 5 10.32 -12.57 21.37
CA TYR A 5 9.03 -11.92 21.13
C TYR A 5 8.12 -12.71 20.19
N GLY A 6 6.80 -12.52 20.35
CA GLY A 6 5.78 -13.21 19.58
C GLY A 6 5.39 -14.57 20.16
N PRO A 7 4.61 -15.39 19.44
CA PRO A 7 4.10 -15.15 18.10
C PRO A 7 2.98 -14.11 18.05
N PHE A 8 2.78 -13.51 16.87
CA PHE A 8 1.68 -12.60 16.60
C PHE A 8 0.64 -13.27 15.73
N SER A 9 -0.61 -12.90 15.89
CA SER A 9 -1.70 -13.33 15.00
C SER A 9 -1.62 -12.61 13.65
N VAL A 10 -2.27 -13.20 12.63
CA VAL A 10 -2.45 -12.52 11.33
C VAL A 10 -3.15 -11.16 11.50
N GLN A 11 -4.11 -11.09 12.45
CA GLN A 11 -4.82 -9.85 12.74
C GLN A 11 -3.87 -8.77 13.31
N ASP A 12 -2.90 -9.14 14.15
CA ASP A 12 -1.91 -8.19 14.64
C ASP A 12 -1.07 -7.62 13.49
N TYR A 13 -0.61 -8.50 12.60
CA TYR A 13 0.16 -8.05 11.43
C TYR A 13 -0.64 -7.11 10.53
N LYS A 14 -1.94 -7.32 10.34
CA LYS A 14 -2.78 -6.39 9.58
C LYS A 14 -2.72 -4.96 10.13
N TYR A 15 -2.59 -4.80 11.46
CA TYR A 15 -2.45 -3.49 12.09
C TYR A 15 -1.02 -2.97 12.23
N PHE A 16 -0.03 -3.85 12.15
CA PHE A 16 1.37 -3.42 12.16
C PHE A 16 1.79 -2.78 10.83
N VAL A 17 1.25 -3.26 9.70
CA VAL A 17 1.58 -2.78 8.35
C VAL A 17 0.81 -1.50 7.97
N GLY A 18 1.28 -0.83 6.90
CA GLY A 18 0.64 0.34 6.29
C GLY A 18 1.55 1.57 6.29
N ASP A 19 2.25 1.83 7.41
CA ASP A 19 3.03 3.05 7.61
C ASP A 19 4.56 2.82 7.51
N GLY A 20 4.96 1.89 6.64
CA GLY A 20 6.36 1.55 6.40
C GLY A 20 6.94 0.50 7.37
N ALA A 21 8.06 -0.10 6.95
CA ALA A 21 8.68 -1.23 7.65
C ALA A 21 9.18 -0.91 9.06
N ALA A 22 9.69 0.31 9.28
CA ALA A 22 10.17 0.74 10.60
C ALA A 22 9.02 0.76 11.63
N ASN A 23 7.85 1.30 11.24
CA ASN A 23 6.68 1.36 12.13
C ASN A 23 6.10 -0.04 12.39
N LEU A 24 6.13 -0.94 11.40
CA LEU A 24 5.76 -2.34 11.62
C LEU A 24 6.60 -2.96 12.74
N VAL A 25 7.93 -2.83 12.67
CA VAL A 25 8.83 -3.41 13.68
C VAL A 25 8.62 -2.77 15.04
N LYS A 26 8.47 -1.42 15.11
CA LYS A 26 8.19 -0.71 16.37
C LYS A 26 6.89 -1.20 17.02
N ARG A 27 5.81 -1.33 16.26
CA ARG A 27 4.50 -1.82 16.74
C ARG A 27 4.61 -3.25 17.28
N ALA A 28 5.35 -4.12 16.59
CA ALA A 28 5.59 -5.48 17.04
C ALA A 28 6.37 -5.53 18.35
N LEU A 29 7.43 -4.73 18.50
CA LEU A 29 8.21 -4.64 19.73
C LEU A 29 7.38 -4.11 20.90
N ILE A 30 6.65 -3.01 20.70
CA ILE A 30 5.78 -2.42 21.73
C ILE A 30 4.72 -3.43 22.19
N LYS A 31 4.08 -4.13 21.25
CA LYS A 31 3.10 -5.18 21.57
C LYS A 31 3.71 -6.35 22.37
N SER A 32 5.01 -6.60 22.21
CA SER A 32 5.75 -7.61 22.96
C SER A 32 6.30 -7.14 24.31
N GLY A 33 6.04 -5.88 24.69
CA GLY A 33 6.49 -5.30 25.97
C GLY A 33 7.77 -4.48 25.88
N ASP A 34 8.45 -4.42 24.73
CA ASP A 34 9.62 -3.55 24.52
C ASP A 34 9.17 -2.12 24.16
N THR A 35 8.53 -1.45 25.13
CA THR A 35 8.01 -0.09 24.96
C THR A 35 9.12 0.96 24.80
N GLY A 36 10.31 0.67 25.28
CA GLY A 36 11.52 1.51 25.12
C GLY A 36 12.21 1.31 23.78
N LEU A 37 11.73 0.39 22.94
CA LEU A 37 12.32 0.05 21.63
C LEU A 37 13.81 -0.33 21.72
N THR A 38 14.22 -0.96 22.81
CA THR A 38 15.62 -1.34 23.09
C THR A 38 16.22 -2.22 22.00
N HIS A 39 15.38 -3.08 21.39
CA HIS A 39 15.83 -4.01 20.34
C HIS A 39 15.53 -3.51 18.92
N PHE A 40 15.11 -2.24 18.75
CA PHE A 40 14.61 -1.76 17.45
C PHE A 40 15.63 -1.91 16.33
N GLU A 41 16.85 -1.41 16.50
CA GLU A 41 17.86 -1.42 15.43
C GLU A 41 18.20 -2.85 14.97
N ALA A 42 18.41 -3.76 15.92
CA ALA A 42 18.73 -5.15 15.63
C ALA A 42 17.52 -5.87 14.97
N ALA A 43 16.33 -5.69 15.52
CA ALA A 43 15.10 -6.29 14.98
C ALA A 43 14.77 -5.75 13.60
N TYR A 44 14.98 -4.45 13.36
CA TYR A 44 14.72 -3.83 12.06
C TYR A 44 15.73 -4.28 10.99
N ALA A 45 17.01 -4.39 11.34
CA ALA A 45 18.02 -4.95 10.45
C ALA A 45 17.66 -6.39 10.05
N ARG A 46 17.31 -7.22 11.03
CA ARG A 46 16.92 -8.62 10.79
C ARG A 46 15.61 -8.74 9.99
N TYR A 47 14.65 -7.86 10.25
CA TYR A 47 13.42 -7.80 9.46
C TYR A 47 13.71 -7.53 7.98
N LYS A 48 14.59 -6.57 7.67
CA LYS A 48 14.96 -6.25 6.28
C LYS A 48 15.53 -7.45 5.52
N GLU A 49 16.45 -8.20 6.16
CA GLU A 49 17.03 -9.41 5.57
C GLU A 49 15.98 -10.49 5.28
N ILE A 50 15.15 -10.81 6.28
CA ILE A 50 14.08 -11.82 6.15
C ILE A 50 13.06 -11.39 5.10
N PHE A 51 12.67 -10.11 5.12
CA PHE A 51 11.69 -9.58 4.18
C PHE A 51 12.21 -9.62 2.74
N GLN A 52 13.46 -9.24 2.52
CA GLN A 52 14.07 -9.30 1.19
C GLN A 52 14.08 -10.74 0.63
N ALA A 53 14.39 -11.72 1.46
CA ALA A 53 14.42 -13.12 1.04
C ALA A 53 13.03 -13.73 0.81
N ASN A 54 11.97 -13.15 1.41
CA ASN A 54 10.63 -13.77 1.45
C ASN A 54 9.51 -12.86 0.96
N CYS A 55 9.80 -11.72 0.34
CA CYS A 55 8.77 -10.73 -0.05
C CYS A 55 7.75 -11.27 -1.06
N MET A 56 8.07 -12.39 -1.74
CA MET A 56 7.19 -13.07 -2.69
C MET A 56 6.49 -14.31 -2.11
N TYR A 57 6.71 -14.64 -0.82
CA TYR A 57 6.12 -15.84 -0.24
C TYR A 57 4.58 -15.74 -0.22
N GLN A 58 3.90 -16.62 -0.96
CA GLN A 58 2.44 -16.69 -1.08
C GLN A 58 1.74 -15.38 -1.53
N VAL A 59 2.46 -14.49 -2.19
CA VAL A 59 1.87 -13.25 -2.72
C VAL A 59 1.08 -13.56 -3.99
N LYS A 60 -0.18 -13.06 -4.02
CA LYS A 60 -1.07 -13.15 -5.19
C LYS A 60 -2.00 -11.94 -5.24
N PRO A 61 -2.50 -11.56 -6.42
CA PRO A 61 -3.55 -10.56 -6.53
C PRO A 61 -4.81 -10.98 -5.77
N TYR A 62 -5.56 -10.03 -5.24
CA TYR A 62 -6.92 -10.29 -4.77
C TYR A 62 -7.82 -10.66 -5.94
N GLU A 63 -8.85 -11.46 -5.67
CA GLU A 63 -9.87 -11.84 -6.65
C GLU A 63 -10.48 -10.60 -7.32
N GLY A 64 -10.65 -10.64 -8.64
CA GLY A 64 -11.18 -9.53 -9.44
C GLY A 64 -10.18 -8.41 -9.78
N ILE A 65 -8.96 -8.40 -9.21
CA ILE A 65 -7.96 -7.35 -9.51
C ILE A 65 -7.44 -7.48 -10.94
N THR A 66 -7.13 -8.68 -11.39
CA THR A 66 -6.62 -8.89 -12.75
C THR A 66 -7.65 -8.44 -13.79
N GLU A 67 -8.89 -8.82 -13.61
CA GLU A 67 -10.02 -8.45 -14.48
C GLU A 67 -10.24 -6.93 -14.48
N LEU A 68 -10.18 -6.28 -13.32
CA LEU A 68 -10.27 -4.82 -13.22
C LEU A 68 -9.14 -4.14 -14.02
N LEU A 69 -7.89 -4.56 -13.81
CA LEU A 69 -6.74 -3.95 -14.47
C LEU A 69 -6.79 -4.12 -16.00
N GLU A 70 -7.22 -5.29 -16.48
CA GLU A 70 -7.43 -5.51 -17.92
C GLU A 70 -8.51 -4.59 -18.48
N GLU A 71 -9.60 -4.40 -17.77
CA GLU A 71 -10.69 -3.53 -18.21
C GLU A 71 -10.28 -2.05 -18.23
N LEU A 72 -9.53 -1.58 -17.22
CA LEU A 72 -8.96 -0.24 -17.19
C LEU A 72 -8.03 0.02 -18.41
N LYS A 73 -7.17 -0.96 -18.72
CA LYS A 73 -6.28 -0.87 -19.89
C LYS A 73 -7.05 -0.86 -21.22
N LYS A 74 -8.11 -1.66 -21.37
CA LYS A 74 -8.98 -1.64 -22.55
C LYS A 74 -9.63 -0.27 -22.77
N ARG A 75 -9.92 0.44 -21.68
CA ARG A 75 -10.45 1.83 -21.71
C ARG A 75 -9.36 2.87 -21.95
N GLY A 76 -8.10 2.48 -22.13
CA GLY A 76 -6.97 3.38 -22.32
C GLY A 76 -6.53 4.14 -21.06
N MET A 77 -6.98 3.72 -19.90
CA MET A 77 -6.61 4.35 -18.63
C MET A 77 -5.17 4.00 -18.25
N LYS A 78 -4.43 4.99 -17.75
CA LYS A 78 -3.11 4.78 -17.15
C LYS A 78 -3.27 4.19 -15.77
N ILE A 79 -2.42 3.25 -15.41
CA ILE A 79 -2.44 2.57 -14.12
C ILE A 79 -1.11 2.71 -13.39
N ALA A 80 -1.17 3.02 -12.09
CA ALA A 80 0.03 3.18 -11.27
C ALA A 80 -0.09 2.48 -9.92
N VAL A 81 1.07 2.16 -9.35
CA VAL A 81 1.18 1.65 -7.97
C VAL A 81 1.97 2.65 -7.12
N LEU A 82 1.43 3.00 -5.95
CA LEU A 82 2.12 3.75 -4.91
C LEU A 82 2.13 2.97 -3.59
N SER A 83 3.32 2.70 -3.04
CA SER A 83 3.49 1.90 -1.83
C SER A 83 4.51 2.49 -0.86
N ASN A 84 4.27 2.30 0.46
CA ASN A 84 5.27 2.55 1.52
C ASN A 84 6.28 1.41 1.67
N LYS A 85 6.18 0.35 0.87
CA LYS A 85 7.19 -0.70 0.75
C LYS A 85 8.44 -0.13 0.04
N PRO A 86 9.67 -0.56 0.36
CA PRO A 86 10.87 -0.16 -0.37
C PRO A 86 10.70 -0.31 -1.89
N HIS A 87 11.20 0.64 -2.67
CA HIS A 87 10.94 0.72 -4.11
C HIS A 87 11.33 -0.56 -4.86
N HIS A 88 12.54 -1.07 -4.62
CA HIS A 88 13.00 -2.31 -5.27
C HIS A 88 12.05 -3.48 -4.99
N ALA A 89 11.66 -3.69 -3.72
CA ALA A 89 10.73 -4.76 -3.36
C ALA A 89 9.31 -4.54 -3.92
N THR A 90 8.89 -3.28 -4.11
CA THR A 90 7.61 -2.98 -4.78
C THR A 90 7.66 -3.37 -6.24
N VAL A 91 8.74 -3.00 -6.95
CA VAL A 91 8.94 -3.34 -8.36
C VAL A 91 8.99 -4.86 -8.54
N ASP A 92 9.81 -5.55 -7.73
CA ASP A 92 9.97 -7.01 -7.80
C ASP A 92 8.63 -7.74 -7.65
N VAL A 93 7.81 -7.33 -6.67
CA VAL A 93 6.48 -7.92 -6.45
C VAL A 93 5.56 -7.66 -7.64
N ILE A 94 5.47 -6.43 -8.11
CA ILE A 94 4.55 -6.05 -9.19
C ILE A 94 4.95 -6.70 -10.51
N GLU A 95 6.23 -6.68 -10.86
CA GLU A 95 6.71 -7.30 -12.09
C GLU A 95 6.61 -8.83 -12.08
N SER A 96 6.77 -9.46 -10.91
CA SER A 96 6.58 -10.91 -10.77
C SER A 96 5.12 -11.34 -10.92
N LEU A 97 4.17 -10.50 -10.49
CA LEU A 97 2.74 -10.82 -10.54
C LEU A 97 2.10 -10.50 -11.90
N PHE A 98 2.50 -9.39 -12.52
CA PHE A 98 1.81 -8.84 -13.69
C PHE A 98 2.71 -8.73 -14.93
N GLY A 99 4.01 -8.88 -14.77
CA GLY A 99 4.98 -8.68 -15.85
C GLY A 99 5.55 -7.26 -15.87
N LYS A 100 6.77 -7.17 -16.43
CA LYS A 100 7.48 -5.91 -16.58
C LYS A 100 6.74 -4.95 -17.50
N GLY A 101 6.59 -3.70 -17.06
CA GLY A 101 5.91 -2.65 -17.84
C GLY A 101 4.38 -2.81 -17.90
N TYR A 102 3.80 -3.70 -17.10
CA TYR A 102 2.33 -3.84 -17.02
C TYR A 102 1.66 -2.57 -16.47
N PHE A 103 2.23 -1.98 -15.43
CA PHE A 103 1.84 -0.67 -14.89
C PHE A 103 2.66 0.43 -15.54
N ASP A 104 2.04 1.56 -15.84
CA ASP A 104 2.72 2.74 -16.42
C ASP A 104 3.71 3.36 -15.43
N VAL A 105 3.39 3.33 -14.13
CA VAL A 105 4.27 3.76 -13.04
C VAL A 105 4.16 2.81 -11.86
N VAL A 106 5.31 2.34 -11.37
CA VAL A 106 5.43 1.66 -10.07
C VAL A 106 6.32 2.50 -9.18
N GLN A 107 5.81 2.93 -8.02
CA GLN A 107 6.55 3.71 -7.06
C GLN A 107 6.39 3.14 -5.65
N GLY A 108 7.49 2.64 -5.09
CA GLY A 108 7.63 2.38 -3.66
C GLY A 108 8.36 3.51 -2.97
N GLN A 109 8.68 3.32 -1.69
CA GLN A 109 9.47 4.25 -0.89
C GLN A 109 10.89 4.40 -1.46
N VAL A 110 11.32 5.65 -1.63
CA VAL A 110 12.68 6.04 -1.97
C VAL A 110 13.15 7.12 -1.01
N ASP A 111 14.46 7.20 -0.78
CA ASP A 111 15.04 8.21 0.11
C ASP A 111 14.74 9.62 -0.40
N GLY A 112 14.51 10.55 0.53
CA GLY A 112 14.20 11.94 0.22
C GLY A 112 12.76 12.21 -0.25
N VAL A 113 11.91 11.18 -0.38
CA VAL A 113 10.48 11.34 -0.68
C VAL A 113 9.67 10.92 0.55
N PRO A 114 8.84 11.81 1.11
CA PRO A 114 7.94 11.46 2.20
C PRO A 114 7.04 10.28 1.83
N ILE A 115 6.81 9.40 2.81
CA ILE A 115 5.91 8.25 2.65
C ILE A 115 4.45 8.66 2.89
N LYS A 116 3.51 7.86 2.40
CA LYS A 116 2.08 8.00 2.75
C LYS A 116 1.92 8.10 4.28
N PRO A 117 1.10 9.01 4.82
CA PRO A 117 0.03 9.76 4.15
C PRO A 117 0.44 11.08 3.46
N ASP A 118 1.73 11.41 3.35
CA ASP A 118 2.17 12.56 2.56
C ASP A 118 1.84 12.35 1.07
N PRO A 119 1.27 13.35 0.36
CA PRO A 119 0.86 13.22 -1.03
C PRO A 119 2.01 13.28 -2.05
N ALA A 120 3.25 13.50 -1.64
CA ALA A 120 4.40 13.68 -2.55
C ALA A 120 4.54 12.54 -3.56
N GLY A 121 4.28 11.29 -3.15
CA GLY A 121 4.31 10.14 -4.07
C GLY A 121 3.23 10.21 -5.14
N VAL A 122 2.04 10.72 -4.82
CA VAL A 122 0.94 10.93 -5.77
C VAL A 122 1.33 12.01 -6.77
N PHE A 123 1.80 13.16 -6.33
CA PHE A 123 2.22 14.25 -7.23
C PHE A 123 3.30 13.81 -8.21
N ARG A 124 4.26 13.00 -7.79
CA ARG A 124 5.29 12.45 -8.69
C ARG A 124 4.71 11.54 -9.77
N ILE A 125 3.63 10.80 -9.48
CA ILE A 125 2.93 9.99 -10.47
C ILE A 125 2.13 10.88 -11.42
N LEU A 126 1.42 11.88 -10.89
CA LEU A 126 0.67 12.85 -11.68
C LEU A 126 1.57 13.59 -12.68
N ASP A 127 2.73 14.08 -12.23
CA ASP A 127 3.73 14.73 -13.09
C ASP A 127 4.16 13.83 -14.25
N LYS A 128 4.42 12.54 -13.98
CA LYS A 128 4.79 11.59 -15.03
C LYS A 128 3.65 11.32 -16.03
N PHE A 129 2.42 11.40 -15.57
CA PHE A 129 1.25 11.21 -16.42
C PHE A 129 0.83 12.48 -17.16
N GLY A 130 1.26 13.65 -16.70
CA GLY A 130 0.80 14.95 -17.16
C GLY A 130 -0.67 15.19 -16.80
N LEU A 131 -1.11 14.71 -15.62
CA LEU A 131 -2.47 14.77 -15.13
C LEU A 131 -2.57 15.64 -13.86
N THR A 132 -3.77 16.11 -13.58
CA THR A 132 -4.14 16.78 -12.33
C THR A 132 -4.84 15.81 -11.37
N ALA A 133 -5.01 16.19 -10.12
CA ALA A 133 -5.54 15.28 -9.09
C ALA A 133 -7.03 14.94 -9.29
N ASP A 134 -7.79 15.81 -9.92
CA ASP A 134 -9.20 15.61 -10.26
C ASP A 134 -9.43 14.65 -11.45
N GLU A 135 -8.36 14.33 -12.20
CA GLU A 135 -8.38 13.36 -13.29
C GLU A 135 -8.04 11.93 -12.85
N VAL A 136 -7.84 11.68 -11.56
CA VAL A 136 -7.40 10.37 -11.06
C VAL A 136 -8.29 9.81 -9.96
N LEU A 137 -8.42 8.50 -9.94
CA LEU A 137 -8.97 7.75 -8.82
C LEU A 137 -7.81 7.20 -7.96
N TYR A 138 -7.83 7.49 -6.67
CA TYR A 138 -6.86 6.93 -5.73
C TYR A 138 -7.52 5.83 -4.90
N MET A 139 -7.08 4.58 -5.06
CA MET A 139 -7.66 3.42 -4.41
C MET A 139 -6.74 2.88 -3.32
N GLY A 140 -7.29 2.57 -2.14
CA GLY A 140 -6.52 1.99 -1.05
C GLY A 140 -7.38 1.33 0.02
N ASP A 141 -6.73 0.61 0.92
CA ASP A 141 -7.38 -0.25 1.91
C ASP A 141 -7.17 0.20 3.37
N THR A 142 -6.56 1.36 3.59
CA THR A 142 -6.26 1.89 4.93
C THR A 142 -6.60 3.38 5.05
N ALA A 143 -6.75 3.86 6.30
CA ALA A 143 -6.88 5.30 6.56
C ALA A 143 -5.67 6.11 6.06
N THR A 144 -4.47 5.50 6.03
CA THR A 144 -3.26 6.12 5.44
C THR A 144 -3.47 6.40 3.95
N ASP A 145 -4.07 5.47 3.21
CA ASP A 145 -4.38 5.66 1.78
C ASP A 145 -5.42 6.76 1.57
N MET A 146 -6.50 6.72 2.34
CA MET A 146 -7.55 7.74 2.24
C MET A 146 -6.97 9.14 2.48
N LYS A 147 -6.20 9.30 3.56
CA LYS A 147 -5.51 10.57 3.86
C LYS A 147 -4.56 11.01 2.75
N THR A 148 -3.85 10.06 2.12
CA THR A 148 -2.94 10.35 1.01
C THR A 148 -3.70 10.92 -0.20
N GLY A 149 -4.74 10.23 -0.65
CA GLY A 149 -5.54 10.66 -1.79
C GLY A 149 -6.25 12.00 -1.53
N LYS A 150 -6.83 12.17 -0.32
CA LYS A 150 -7.46 13.45 0.08
C LYS A 150 -6.44 14.59 0.14
N ALA A 151 -5.25 14.36 0.68
CA ALA A 151 -4.19 15.38 0.71
C ALA A 151 -3.68 15.75 -0.69
N ALA A 152 -3.75 14.83 -1.64
CA ALA A 152 -3.45 15.09 -3.05
C ALA A 152 -4.58 15.79 -3.81
N GLY A 153 -5.80 15.80 -3.28
CA GLY A 153 -7.00 16.31 -3.96
C GLY A 153 -7.66 15.31 -4.92
N ALA A 154 -7.27 14.03 -4.86
CA ALA A 154 -7.83 12.99 -5.71
C ALA A 154 -9.16 12.43 -5.16
N PHE A 155 -10.01 11.89 -6.04
CA PHE A 155 -11.16 11.10 -5.62
C PHE A 155 -10.68 9.79 -5.00
N THR A 156 -10.99 9.56 -3.73
CA THR A 156 -10.47 8.42 -2.95
C THR A 156 -11.49 7.31 -2.81
N VAL A 157 -11.06 6.09 -3.18
CA VAL A 157 -11.88 4.88 -3.11
C VAL A 157 -11.31 3.93 -2.07
N GLY A 158 -12.03 3.71 -0.98
CA GLY A 158 -11.72 2.71 0.02
C GLY A 158 -12.14 1.31 -0.42
N VAL A 159 -11.30 0.29 -0.19
CA VAL A 159 -11.60 -1.09 -0.60
C VAL A 159 -11.70 -2.02 0.61
N LEU A 160 -12.71 -2.92 0.60
CA LEU A 160 -13.03 -3.80 1.74
C LEU A 160 -12.34 -5.17 1.69
N TRP A 161 -11.66 -5.53 0.61
CA TRP A 161 -10.90 -6.79 0.51
C TRP A 161 -9.49 -6.72 1.10
N GLY A 162 -9.06 -5.55 1.62
CA GLY A 162 -7.73 -5.33 2.19
C GLY A 162 -7.64 -5.58 3.70
N PHE A 163 -6.86 -4.74 4.38
CA PHE A 163 -6.52 -4.94 5.81
C PHE A 163 -7.47 -4.26 6.77
N ARG A 164 -8.24 -3.24 6.35
CA ARG A 164 -9.08 -2.43 7.22
C ARG A 164 -10.56 -2.60 6.94
N ASN A 165 -11.36 -2.22 7.93
CA ASN A 165 -12.82 -2.27 7.84
C ASN A 165 -13.41 -0.96 7.30
N ARG A 166 -14.70 -1.00 6.98
CA ARG A 166 -15.45 0.15 6.48
C ARG A 166 -15.33 1.39 7.38
N LYS A 167 -15.45 1.21 8.69
CA LYS A 167 -15.40 2.32 9.65
C LYS A 167 -14.10 3.11 9.55
N GLU A 168 -12.95 2.44 9.48
CA GLU A 168 -11.65 3.10 9.34
C GLU A 168 -11.53 3.87 8.01
N LEU A 169 -12.09 3.32 6.93
CA LEU A 169 -12.10 4.00 5.62
C LEU A 169 -13.01 5.23 5.62
N GLU A 170 -14.16 5.16 6.28
CA GLU A 170 -15.08 6.30 6.47
C GLU A 170 -14.43 7.39 7.33
N GLU A 171 -13.81 7.02 8.45
CA GLU A 171 -13.03 7.94 9.30
C GLU A 171 -11.83 8.55 8.56
N GLY A 172 -11.28 7.83 7.58
CA GLY A 172 -10.24 8.32 6.66
C GLY A 172 -10.78 9.23 5.53
N HIS A 173 -12.09 9.47 5.49
CA HIS A 173 -12.78 10.31 4.50
C HIS A 173 -12.73 9.78 3.07
N ALA A 174 -12.89 8.45 2.87
CA ALA A 174 -13.11 7.89 1.55
C ALA A 174 -14.32 8.54 0.86
N ASP A 175 -14.18 8.94 -0.41
CA ASP A 175 -15.29 9.47 -1.21
C ASP A 175 -16.28 8.36 -1.62
N ALA A 176 -15.74 7.14 -1.81
CA ALA A 176 -16.50 5.94 -2.06
C ALA A 176 -15.87 4.73 -1.36
N ILE A 177 -16.68 3.72 -1.06
CA ILE A 177 -16.21 2.43 -0.52
C ILE A 177 -16.80 1.30 -1.33
N ILE A 178 -15.95 0.44 -1.87
CA ILE A 178 -16.33 -0.69 -2.72
C ILE A 178 -15.95 -2.02 -2.07
N ALA A 179 -16.74 -3.06 -2.33
CA ALA A 179 -16.53 -4.40 -1.81
C ALA A 179 -15.91 -5.37 -2.84
N HIS A 180 -16.02 -5.05 -4.13
CA HIS A 180 -15.47 -5.84 -5.22
C HIS A 180 -14.71 -4.94 -6.22
N PRO A 181 -13.54 -5.38 -6.76
CA PRO A 181 -12.70 -4.56 -7.64
C PRO A 181 -13.44 -3.95 -8.83
N LEU A 182 -14.29 -4.72 -9.51
CA LEU A 182 -15.04 -4.25 -10.69
C LEU A 182 -16.04 -3.11 -10.40
N GLU A 183 -16.37 -2.87 -9.12
CA GLU A 183 -17.21 -1.73 -8.76
C GLU A 183 -16.50 -0.38 -9.02
N LEU A 184 -15.17 -0.37 -9.12
CA LEU A 184 -14.40 0.82 -9.46
C LEU A 184 -14.81 1.39 -10.83
N LEU A 185 -15.22 0.53 -11.76
CA LEU A 185 -15.58 0.92 -13.11
C LEU A 185 -16.79 1.88 -13.19
N LYS A 186 -17.57 2.01 -12.12
CA LYS A 186 -18.67 2.98 -11.99
C LYS A 186 -18.17 4.43 -11.90
N TYR A 187 -16.89 4.61 -11.55
CA TYR A 187 -16.25 5.91 -11.36
C TYR A 187 -15.26 6.24 -12.49
N CYS A 188 -15.15 5.37 -13.50
CA CYS A 188 -14.26 5.47 -14.64
C CYS A 188 -15.03 5.92 -15.89
N GLU A 189 -15.56 7.14 -15.90
CA GLU A 189 -16.23 7.73 -17.06
C GLU A 189 -15.28 8.58 -17.90
#